data_cca773fd2ee9070262aa6b6bcc72680e
#
_entry.id   cca773fd2ee9070262aa6b6bcc72680e
#
_cell.length_a   1.000
_cell.length_b   1.000
_cell.length_c   1.000
_cell.angle_alpha   90.00
_cell.angle_beta   90.00
_cell.angle_gamma   90.00
#
_symmetry.space_group_name_H-M   'P 1'
#
loop_
_entity.id
_entity.type
_entity.pdbx_description
1 polymer ?
#
loop_
_entity_poly.entity_id
_entity_poly.type
_entity_poly.pdbx_seq_one_letter_code
_entity_poly.pdbx_strand_id
1 'polypeptide(L)'
;MAGQARILTPREISAIFKVLQRPRDKAIFAVGIYTGLRVGEIVNLRTDQLFSDAGNVRHILKVKRTKKKNTVFNDIPVHQKLKKTLSDYQDDIKLGAWLFPSETSSSGHLTRAQAHNILTAAFQMLALDDASTHSMRRTCLTNMSRAGVPLRTIQEISGHASLSDLQTYLAVDPDDTRRAINLLRY
;
A
#
# COMPACT_ATOMS: atom_id res chain seq x y z
N MET A 1 -16.77 19.51 -0.78
CA MET A 1 -15.72 18.91 0.09
C MET A 1 -15.25 17.65 -0.60
N ALA A 2 -13.96 17.49 -0.91
CA ALA A 2 -13.43 16.23 -1.44
C ALA A 2 -13.66 15.15 -0.38
N GLY A 3 -14.51 14.18 -0.68
CA GLY A 3 -14.83 13.07 0.22
C GLY A 3 -13.56 12.28 0.57
N GLN A 4 -13.57 11.65 1.73
CA GLN A 4 -12.47 10.76 2.11
C GLN A 4 -12.43 9.56 1.14
N ALA A 5 -11.24 9.14 0.72
CA ALA A 5 -11.07 8.00 -0.18
C ALA A 5 -11.76 6.72 0.38
N ARG A 6 -12.40 5.95 -0.49
CA ARG A 6 -13.12 4.72 -0.15
C ARG A 6 -12.25 3.71 0.60
N ILE A 7 -12.81 3.02 1.58
CA ILE A 7 -12.22 1.81 2.16
C ILE A 7 -12.70 0.62 1.33
N LEU A 8 -11.75 -0.13 0.78
CA LEU A 8 -12.05 -1.26 -0.09
C LEU A 8 -12.44 -2.49 0.75
N THR A 9 -13.52 -3.13 0.37
CA THR A 9 -13.96 -4.41 0.95
C THR A 9 -13.08 -5.58 0.42
N PRO A 10 -13.06 -6.74 1.09
CA PRO A 10 -12.35 -7.92 0.60
C PRO A 10 -12.79 -8.38 -0.80
N ARG A 11 -14.09 -8.21 -1.13
CA ARG A 11 -14.64 -8.54 -2.47
C ARG A 11 -14.10 -7.59 -3.53
N GLU A 12 -14.07 -6.29 -3.24
CA GLU A 12 -13.52 -5.27 -4.14
C GLU A 12 -12.02 -5.46 -4.36
N ILE A 13 -11.24 -5.74 -3.31
CA ILE A 13 -9.82 -6.05 -3.42
C ILE A 13 -9.61 -7.25 -4.37
N SER A 14 -10.38 -8.33 -4.19
CA SER A 14 -10.31 -9.49 -5.08
C SER A 14 -10.69 -9.16 -6.51
N ALA A 15 -11.72 -8.33 -6.73
CA ALA A 15 -12.14 -7.88 -8.05
C ALA A 15 -11.08 -7.03 -8.73
N ILE A 16 -10.43 -6.12 -8.00
CA ILE A 16 -9.34 -5.28 -8.52
C ILE A 16 -8.17 -6.16 -8.99
N PHE A 17 -7.75 -7.16 -8.21
CA PHE A 17 -6.71 -8.10 -8.65
C PHE A 17 -7.08 -8.88 -9.92
N LYS A 18 -8.38 -9.15 -10.16
CA LYS A 18 -8.85 -9.83 -11.37
C LYS A 18 -8.83 -8.93 -12.61
N VAL A 19 -9.19 -7.65 -12.49
CA VAL A 19 -9.22 -6.73 -13.63
C VAL A 19 -7.83 -6.21 -13.99
N LEU A 20 -6.90 -6.13 -13.05
CA LEU A 20 -5.50 -5.84 -13.32
C LEU A 20 -4.85 -7.04 -14.04
N GLN A 21 -4.57 -6.91 -15.34
CA GLN A 21 -4.05 -8.04 -16.13
C GLN A 21 -2.53 -8.21 -16.00
N ARG A 22 -1.77 -7.10 -15.98
CA ARG A 22 -0.30 -7.15 -15.97
C ARG A 22 0.24 -7.47 -14.58
N PRO A 23 1.22 -8.38 -14.45
CA PRO A 23 1.87 -8.68 -13.15
C PRO A 23 2.38 -7.44 -12.44
N ARG A 24 2.99 -6.50 -13.19
CA ARG A 24 3.44 -5.19 -12.66
C ARG A 24 2.31 -4.42 -11.98
N ASP A 25 1.15 -4.31 -12.63
CA ASP A 25 0.04 -3.49 -12.14
C ASP A 25 -0.59 -4.14 -10.89
N LYS A 26 -0.67 -5.48 -10.85
CA LYS A 26 -1.01 -6.24 -9.64
C LYS A 26 -0.03 -5.99 -8.51
N ALA A 27 1.28 -5.96 -8.81
CA ALA A 27 2.32 -5.70 -7.82
C ALA A 27 2.22 -4.28 -7.25
N ILE A 28 1.94 -3.25 -8.06
CA ILE A 28 1.69 -1.87 -7.60
C ILE A 28 0.52 -1.84 -6.60
N PHE A 29 -0.60 -2.46 -6.95
CA PHE A 29 -1.78 -2.53 -6.08
C PHE A 29 -1.49 -3.33 -4.80
N ALA A 30 -0.80 -4.48 -4.91
CA ALA A 30 -0.43 -5.31 -3.77
C ALA A 30 0.48 -4.57 -2.79
N VAL A 31 1.51 -3.88 -3.28
CA VAL A 31 2.37 -3.06 -2.41
C VAL A 31 1.51 -2.03 -1.68
N GLY A 32 0.62 -1.30 -2.36
CA GLY A 32 -0.24 -0.30 -1.74
C GLY A 32 -1.15 -0.85 -0.64
N ILE A 33 -1.87 -1.96 -0.94
CA ILE A 33 -2.88 -2.52 -0.05
C ILE A 33 -2.30 -3.28 1.15
N TYR A 34 -1.09 -3.87 1.02
CA TYR A 34 -0.45 -4.66 2.08
C TYR A 34 0.60 -3.90 2.90
N THR A 35 1.04 -2.73 2.45
CA THR A 35 2.04 -1.91 3.18
C THR A 35 1.52 -0.56 3.61
N GLY A 36 0.43 -0.08 3.00
CA GLY A 36 -0.10 1.26 3.22
C GLY A 36 0.79 2.39 2.70
N LEU A 37 1.77 2.11 1.82
CA LEU A 37 2.60 3.13 1.19
C LEU A 37 1.78 4.08 0.32
N ARG A 38 2.22 5.33 0.23
CA ARG A 38 1.68 6.29 -0.76
C ARG A 38 2.12 5.90 -2.17
N VAL A 39 1.31 6.18 -3.17
CA VAL A 39 1.65 5.85 -4.57
C VAL A 39 3.01 6.43 -5.00
N GLY A 40 3.35 7.63 -4.52
CA GLY A 40 4.67 8.21 -4.77
C GLY A 40 5.82 7.44 -4.09
N GLU A 41 5.60 6.83 -2.93
CA GLU A 41 6.59 5.95 -2.28
C GLU A 41 6.71 4.64 -3.07
N ILE A 42 5.59 4.09 -3.54
CA ILE A 42 5.53 2.83 -4.30
C ILE A 42 6.34 2.92 -5.60
N VAL A 43 6.11 3.96 -6.42
CA VAL A 43 6.79 4.09 -7.71
C VAL A 43 8.29 4.36 -7.59
N ASN A 44 8.74 4.83 -6.43
CA ASN A 44 10.14 5.08 -6.11
C ASN A 44 10.84 3.87 -5.42
N LEU A 45 10.18 2.72 -5.33
CA LEU A 45 10.82 1.52 -4.80
C LEU A 45 11.87 0.97 -5.76
N ARG A 46 12.96 0.49 -5.18
CA ARG A 46 13.98 -0.26 -5.91
C ARG A 46 13.87 -1.75 -5.60
N THR A 47 14.37 -2.57 -6.50
CA THR A 47 14.30 -4.03 -6.37
C THR A 47 15.04 -4.54 -5.14
N ASP A 48 16.19 -3.96 -4.79
CA ASP A 48 17.01 -4.34 -3.63
C ASP A 48 16.31 -4.11 -2.27
N GLN A 49 15.25 -3.29 -2.24
CA GLN A 49 14.42 -3.10 -1.03
C GLN A 49 13.48 -4.29 -0.76
N LEU A 50 13.12 -5.06 -1.79
CA LEU A 50 12.15 -6.17 -1.72
C LEU A 50 12.71 -7.52 -2.18
N PHE A 51 13.81 -7.53 -2.93
CA PHE A 51 14.44 -8.75 -3.41
C PHE A 51 15.87 -8.87 -2.88
N SER A 52 16.29 -10.10 -2.62
CA SER A 52 17.69 -10.43 -2.34
C SER A 52 18.49 -10.50 -3.63
N ASP A 53 19.82 -10.57 -3.53
CA ASP A 53 20.71 -10.74 -4.69
C ASP A 53 20.44 -12.06 -5.44
N ALA A 54 19.91 -13.07 -4.74
CA ALA A 54 19.45 -14.33 -5.33
C ALA A 54 18.05 -14.24 -5.97
N GLY A 55 17.45 -13.04 -6.05
CA GLY A 55 16.13 -12.84 -6.62
C GLY A 55 14.94 -13.21 -5.72
N ASN A 56 15.16 -13.69 -4.51
CA ASN A 56 14.08 -14.06 -3.61
C ASN A 56 13.42 -12.84 -2.95
N VAL A 57 12.09 -12.85 -2.83
CA VAL A 57 11.37 -11.79 -2.10
C VAL A 57 11.75 -11.81 -0.62
N ARG A 58 12.21 -10.67 -0.11
CA ARG A 58 12.59 -10.47 1.29
C ARG A 58 11.37 -10.57 2.22
N HIS A 59 11.61 -10.88 3.48
CA HIS A 59 10.57 -10.88 4.52
C HIS A 59 10.26 -9.47 5.05
N ILE A 60 11.14 -8.51 4.80
CA ILE A 60 11.05 -7.12 5.26
C ILE A 60 11.30 -6.19 4.08
N LEU A 61 10.39 -5.25 3.87
CA LEU A 61 10.56 -4.11 2.98
C LEU A 61 11.20 -2.95 3.76
N LYS A 62 12.36 -2.49 3.31
CA LYS A 62 13.04 -1.31 3.87
C LYS A 62 12.61 -0.05 3.13
N VAL A 63 11.78 0.77 3.76
CA VAL A 63 11.30 2.04 3.16
C VAL A 63 12.15 3.19 3.64
N LYS A 64 12.80 3.87 2.70
CA LYS A 64 13.53 5.11 2.97
C LYS A 64 12.55 6.28 2.98
N ARG A 65 12.44 6.98 4.11
CA ARG A 65 11.63 8.19 4.25
C ARG A 65 12.49 9.37 4.65
N THR A 66 12.39 10.45 3.87
CA THR A 66 13.07 11.71 4.22
C THR A 66 12.15 12.53 5.11
N LYS A 67 12.47 12.69 6.39
CA LYS A 67 11.85 13.66 7.28
C LYS A 67 12.75 14.91 7.30
N LYS A 68 12.16 16.11 7.38
CA LYS A 68 12.75 17.47 7.23
C LYS A 68 14.29 17.64 7.41
N LYS A 69 14.97 16.83 8.22
CA LYS A 69 16.42 16.87 8.45
C LYS A 69 17.11 15.50 8.48
N ASN A 70 16.36 14.40 8.56
CA ASN A 70 16.93 13.06 8.70
C ASN A 70 16.25 12.06 7.75
N THR A 71 17.06 11.16 7.21
CA THR A 71 16.56 9.97 6.53
C THR A 71 16.27 8.90 7.57
N VAL A 72 15.03 8.41 7.58
CA VAL A 72 14.60 7.32 8.46
C VAL A 72 14.26 6.12 7.60
N PHE A 73 14.72 4.95 8.00
CA PHE A 73 14.29 3.68 7.41
C PHE A 73 13.19 3.08 8.27
N ASN A 74 12.10 2.69 7.63
CA ASN A 74 11.03 1.94 8.27
C ASN A 74 11.05 0.53 7.71
N ASP A 75 11.09 -0.45 8.59
CA ASP A 75 11.00 -1.87 8.26
C ASP A 75 9.54 -2.30 8.27
N ILE A 76 9.01 -2.71 7.12
CA ILE A 76 7.64 -3.17 6.97
C ILE A 76 7.68 -4.68 6.67
N PRO A 77 7.13 -5.54 7.54
CA PRO A 77 7.02 -6.97 7.25
C PRO A 77 6.22 -7.22 5.97
N VAL A 78 6.73 -8.11 5.12
CA VAL A 78 6.10 -8.46 3.84
C VAL A 78 5.02 -9.51 4.06
N HIS A 79 3.76 -9.13 3.82
CA HIS A 79 2.62 -10.03 3.93
C HIS A 79 2.72 -11.18 2.90
N GLN A 80 2.26 -12.40 3.24
CA GLN A 80 2.38 -13.58 2.35
C GLN A 80 1.75 -13.38 0.97
N LYS A 81 0.57 -12.72 0.88
CA LYS A 81 -0.07 -12.42 -0.40
C LYS A 81 0.74 -11.41 -1.23
N LEU A 82 1.37 -10.43 -0.57
CA LEU A 82 2.30 -9.52 -1.25
C LEU A 82 3.51 -10.28 -1.78
N LYS A 83 4.10 -11.16 -0.95
CA LYS A 83 5.23 -12.01 -1.35
C LYS A 83 4.90 -12.82 -2.60
N LYS A 84 3.72 -13.48 -2.62
CA LYS A 84 3.25 -14.24 -3.79
C LYS A 84 3.13 -13.36 -5.03
N THR A 85 2.46 -12.21 -4.93
CA THR A 85 2.27 -11.29 -6.07
C THR A 85 3.61 -10.75 -6.61
N LEU A 86 4.58 -10.48 -5.73
CA LEU A 86 5.91 -10.07 -6.14
C LEU A 86 6.70 -11.21 -6.80
N SER A 87 6.54 -12.45 -6.33
CA SER A 87 7.12 -13.62 -7.00
C SER A 87 6.52 -13.83 -8.40
N ASP A 88 5.22 -13.62 -8.58
CA ASP A 88 4.55 -13.69 -9.88
C ASP A 88 5.00 -12.55 -10.85
N TYR A 89 5.60 -11.49 -10.32
CA TYR A 89 6.14 -10.35 -11.07
C TYR A 89 7.67 -10.43 -11.28
N GLN A 90 8.34 -11.37 -10.62
CA GLN A 90 9.80 -11.44 -10.54
C GLN A 90 10.48 -11.53 -11.91
N ASP A 91 9.91 -12.26 -12.86
CA ASP A 91 10.50 -12.46 -14.20
C ASP A 91 10.51 -11.17 -15.03
N ASP A 92 9.67 -10.19 -14.69
CA ASP A 92 9.57 -8.89 -15.37
C ASP A 92 10.54 -7.83 -14.79
N ILE A 93 11.30 -8.14 -13.73
CA ILE A 93 12.16 -7.17 -13.05
C ILE A 93 13.64 -7.42 -13.30
N LYS A 94 14.42 -6.33 -13.24
CA LYS A 94 15.88 -6.36 -13.26
C LYS A 94 16.42 -5.99 -11.88
N LEU A 95 17.16 -6.90 -11.25
CA LEU A 95 17.79 -6.64 -9.94
C LEU A 95 18.72 -5.42 -10.00
N GLY A 96 18.75 -4.64 -8.93
CA GLY A 96 19.52 -3.40 -8.84
C GLY A 96 18.90 -2.18 -9.54
N ALA A 97 17.71 -2.35 -10.18
CA ALA A 97 16.97 -1.29 -10.87
C ALA A 97 15.73 -0.81 -10.08
N TRP A 98 14.91 0.00 -10.71
CA TRP A 98 13.59 0.37 -10.20
C TRP A 98 12.66 -0.84 -10.15
N LEU A 99 11.85 -0.95 -9.09
CA LEU A 99 10.87 -2.04 -8.97
C LEU A 99 9.79 -1.95 -10.07
N PHE A 100 9.42 -0.74 -10.47
CA PHE A 100 8.43 -0.47 -11.50
C PHE A 100 9.05 0.37 -12.63
N PRO A 101 9.83 -0.24 -13.54
CA PRO A 101 10.49 0.48 -14.62
C PRO A 101 9.47 1.02 -15.63
N SER A 102 9.87 2.08 -16.35
CA SER A 102 9.11 2.68 -17.46
C SER A 102 10.07 3.25 -18.48
N GLU A 103 9.98 2.77 -19.71
CA GLU A 103 10.77 3.27 -20.85
C GLU A 103 10.28 4.64 -21.33
N THR A 104 9.01 4.96 -21.08
CA THR A 104 8.39 6.23 -21.53
C THR A 104 8.58 7.37 -20.54
N SER A 105 9.14 7.09 -19.38
CA SER A 105 9.40 8.09 -18.33
C SER A 105 10.87 8.51 -18.32
N SER A 106 11.13 9.82 -18.31
CA SER A 106 12.49 10.38 -18.20
C SER A 106 13.21 9.98 -16.89
N SER A 107 12.45 9.59 -15.85
CA SER A 107 13.00 9.09 -14.58
C SER A 107 13.39 7.60 -14.62
N GLY A 108 13.11 6.89 -15.72
CA GLY A 108 13.38 5.46 -15.89
C GLY A 108 12.43 4.54 -15.10
N HIS A 109 11.45 5.11 -14.38
CA HIS A 109 10.42 4.36 -13.64
C HIS A 109 9.03 4.97 -13.83
N LEU A 110 8.00 4.23 -13.45
CA LEU A 110 6.62 4.74 -13.49
C LEU A 110 6.50 6.02 -12.67
N THR A 111 5.91 7.04 -13.29
CA THR A 111 5.53 8.26 -12.59
C THR A 111 4.32 8.02 -11.69
N ARG A 112 4.14 8.90 -10.70
CA ARG A 112 2.93 8.93 -9.86
C ARG A 112 1.66 9.01 -10.71
N ALA A 113 1.67 9.83 -11.79
CA ALA A 113 0.53 9.99 -12.69
C ALA A 113 0.21 8.70 -13.45
N GLN A 114 1.23 8.02 -13.99
CA GLN A 114 1.03 6.73 -14.68
C GLN A 114 0.45 5.66 -13.74
N ALA A 115 0.99 5.51 -12.53
CA ALA A 115 0.45 4.58 -11.55
C ALA A 115 -0.97 4.94 -11.11
N HIS A 116 -1.26 6.25 -10.96
CA HIS A 116 -2.62 6.72 -10.69
C HIS A 116 -3.59 6.33 -11.81
N ASN A 117 -3.23 6.57 -13.06
CA ASN A 117 -4.09 6.25 -14.21
C ASN A 117 -4.37 4.74 -14.31
N ILE A 118 -3.34 3.88 -14.10
CA ILE A 118 -3.50 2.43 -14.11
C ILE A 118 -4.53 1.99 -13.05
N LEU A 119 -4.41 2.48 -11.84
CA LEU A 119 -5.30 2.09 -10.73
C LEU A 119 -6.69 2.69 -10.90
N THR A 120 -6.79 3.93 -11.36
CA THR A 120 -8.09 4.58 -11.60
C THR A 120 -8.87 3.87 -12.70
N ALA A 121 -8.21 3.44 -13.78
CA ALA A 121 -8.86 2.64 -14.82
C ALA A 121 -9.44 1.33 -14.26
N ALA A 122 -8.70 0.64 -13.38
CA ALA A 122 -9.20 -0.57 -12.72
C ALA A 122 -10.39 -0.29 -11.79
N PHE A 123 -10.38 0.83 -11.07
CA PHE A 123 -11.51 1.23 -10.21
C PHE A 123 -12.75 1.57 -11.04
N GLN A 124 -12.59 2.29 -12.14
CA GLN A 124 -13.69 2.64 -13.07
C GLN A 124 -14.32 1.39 -13.71
N MET A 125 -13.50 0.41 -14.13
CA MET A 125 -14.02 -0.87 -14.66
C MET A 125 -14.92 -1.61 -13.67
N LEU A 126 -14.78 -1.34 -12.37
CA LEU A 126 -15.55 -1.95 -11.29
C LEU A 126 -16.62 -1.00 -10.72
N ALA A 127 -16.86 0.15 -11.34
CA ALA A 127 -17.75 1.20 -10.87
C ALA A 127 -17.47 1.63 -9.41
N LEU A 128 -16.18 1.72 -9.04
CA LEU A 128 -15.73 2.18 -7.74
C LEU A 128 -15.36 3.66 -7.80
N ASP A 129 -16.33 4.54 -8.03
CA ASP A 129 -16.12 5.95 -8.36
C ASP A 129 -15.45 6.75 -7.23
N ASP A 130 -15.64 6.36 -5.96
CA ASP A 130 -15.00 7.00 -4.79
C ASP A 130 -13.60 6.41 -4.51
N ALA A 131 -13.16 5.40 -5.26
CA ALA A 131 -11.85 4.80 -5.06
C ALA A 131 -10.74 5.64 -5.73
N SER A 132 -9.63 5.73 -5.06
CA SER A 132 -8.42 6.39 -5.53
C SER A 132 -7.17 5.64 -5.06
N THR A 133 -5.99 6.10 -5.47
CA THR A 133 -4.73 5.55 -4.95
C THR A 133 -4.61 5.66 -3.43
N HIS A 134 -5.30 6.63 -2.81
CA HIS A 134 -5.36 6.74 -1.35
C HIS A 134 -6.22 5.66 -0.68
N SER A 135 -7.15 5.03 -1.43
CA SER A 135 -8.00 3.94 -0.93
C SER A 135 -7.20 2.73 -0.47
N MET A 136 -6.10 2.37 -1.17
CA MET A 136 -5.21 1.30 -0.75
C MET A 136 -4.64 1.56 0.65
N ARG A 137 -4.07 2.73 0.83
CA ARG A 137 -3.47 3.14 2.12
C ARG A 137 -4.53 3.23 3.22
N ARG A 138 -5.66 3.88 2.94
CA ARG A 138 -6.75 4.02 3.92
C ARG A 138 -7.28 2.66 4.34
N THR A 139 -7.51 1.75 3.40
CA THR A 139 -7.95 0.37 3.68
C THR A 139 -6.96 -0.37 4.56
N CYS A 140 -5.66 -0.31 4.21
CA CYS A 140 -4.60 -0.95 4.98
C CYS A 140 -4.59 -0.49 6.45
N LEU A 141 -4.54 0.83 6.66
CA LEU A 141 -4.43 1.42 8.01
C LEU A 141 -5.71 1.22 8.83
N THR A 142 -6.89 1.37 8.21
CA THR A 142 -8.17 1.13 8.88
C THR A 142 -8.33 -0.33 9.29
N ASN A 143 -7.92 -1.29 8.45
CA ASN A 143 -8.00 -2.70 8.79
C ASN A 143 -7.03 -3.07 9.92
N MET A 144 -5.84 -2.47 9.98
CA MET A 144 -4.93 -2.62 11.12
C MET A 144 -5.58 -2.09 12.42
N SER A 145 -6.18 -0.91 12.36
CA SER A 145 -6.88 -0.30 13.50
C SER A 145 -8.04 -1.19 13.98
N ARG A 146 -8.87 -1.67 13.06
CA ARG A 146 -10.00 -2.57 13.35
C ARG A 146 -9.54 -3.93 13.91
N ALA A 147 -8.34 -4.37 13.56
CA ALA A 147 -7.71 -5.56 14.12
C ALA A 147 -7.09 -5.32 15.52
N GLY A 148 -7.22 -4.13 16.09
CA GLY A 148 -6.71 -3.78 17.42
C GLY A 148 -5.21 -3.45 17.43
N VAL A 149 -4.57 -3.22 16.29
CA VAL A 149 -3.15 -2.83 16.27
C VAL A 149 -2.99 -1.45 16.91
N PRO A 150 -2.08 -1.25 17.87
CA PRO A 150 -1.86 0.05 18.51
C PRO A 150 -1.55 1.14 17.51
N LEU A 151 -2.14 2.34 17.70
CA LEU A 151 -1.96 3.48 16.79
C LEU A 151 -0.49 3.84 16.58
N ARG A 152 0.35 3.68 17.61
CA ARG A 152 1.79 3.92 17.51
C ARG A 152 2.46 2.99 16.50
N THR A 153 2.12 1.70 16.54
CA THR A 153 2.61 0.71 15.57
C THR A 153 2.14 1.03 14.15
N ILE A 154 0.87 1.43 13.98
CA ILE A 154 0.35 1.87 12.69
C ILE A 154 1.06 3.12 12.20
N GLN A 155 1.38 4.06 13.09
CA GLN A 155 2.15 5.27 12.77
C GLN A 155 3.56 4.93 12.25
N GLU A 156 4.24 3.99 12.86
CA GLU A 156 5.56 3.51 12.43
C GLU A 156 5.51 2.90 11.03
N ILE A 157 4.55 1.99 10.78
CA ILE A 157 4.35 1.39 9.45
C ILE A 157 4.01 2.45 8.41
N SER A 158 3.06 3.32 8.70
CA SER A 158 2.55 4.30 7.78
C SER A 158 3.45 5.51 7.56
N GLY A 159 4.30 5.84 8.57
CA GLY A 159 5.20 6.98 8.55
C GLY A 159 4.49 8.34 8.64
N HIS A 160 3.32 8.40 9.29
CA HIS A 160 2.69 9.69 9.60
C HIS A 160 3.53 10.48 10.60
N ALA A 161 3.60 11.80 10.40
CA ALA A 161 4.39 12.68 11.25
C ALA A 161 3.82 12.75 12.67
N SER A 162 2.50 12.72 12.80
CA SER A 162 1.78 12.75 14.07
C SER A 162 0.69 11.69 14.15
N LEU A 163 0.24 11.36 15.36
CA LEU A 163 -0.93 10.51 15.57
C LEU A 163 -2.21 11.21 15.11
N SER A 164 -2.29 12.52 15.22
CA SER A 164 -3.41 13.32 14.70
C SER A 164 -3.55 13.15 13.18
N ASP A 165 -2.44 13.24 12.43
CA ASP A 165 -2.46 13.02 10.98
C ASP A 165 -2.91 11.58 10.65
N LEU A 166 -2.49 10.58 11.45
CA LEU A 166 -2.92 9.20 11.26
C LEU A 166 -4.42 9.05 11.49
N GLN A 167 -4.96 9.65 12.56
CA GLN A 167 -6.38 9.54 12.92
C GLN A 167 -7.31 10.04 11.80
N THR A 168 -6.90 11.04 11.02
CA THR A 168 -7.70 11.50 9.85
C THR A 168 -7.85 10.45 8.76
N TYR A 169 -6.96 9.47 8.72
CA TYR A 169 -7.01 8.35 7.76
C TYR A 169 -7.87 7.18 8.25
N LEU A 170 -8.07 7.07 9.56
CA LEU A 170 -8.82 5.97 10.14
C LEU A 170 -10.32 6.29 10.06
N ALA A 171 -11.10 5.34 9.57
CA ALA A 171 -12.53 5.44 9.67
C ALA A 171 -12.96 4.93 11.05
N VAL A 172 -13.78 5.70 11.73
CA VAL A 172 -14.49 5.25 12.93
C VAL A 172 -15.79 4.58 12.45
N ASP A 173 -15.95 3.31 12.79
CA ASP A 173 -17.18 2.58 12.57
C ASP A 173 -18.06 2.74 13.82
N PRO A 174 -19.34 3.11 13.72
CA PRO A 174 -20.24 3.15 14.87
C PRO A 174 -20.26 1.85 15.67
N ASP A 175 -20.07 0.71 15.02
CA ASP A 175 -19.97 -0.59 15.67
C ASP A 175 -18.65 -0.81 16.43
N ASP A 176 -17.62 0.01 16.20
CA ASP A 176 -16.35 -0.11 16.93
C ASP A 176 -16.53 0.17 18.43
N THR A 177 -17.38 1.13 18.78
CA THR A 177 -17.72 1.45 20.18
C THR A 177 -18.40 0.25 20.88
N ARG A 178 -19.36 -0.38 20.20
CA ARG A 178 -20.04 -1.59 20.73
C ARG A 178 -19.07 -2.74 20.90
N ARG A 179 -18.20 -2.98 19.91
CA ARG A 179 -17.16 -4.03 19.99
C ARG A 179 -16.20 -3.78 21.12
N ALA A 180 -15.75 -2.52 21.29
CA ALA A 180 -14.85 -2.16 22.38
C ALA A 180 -15.45 -2.46 23.78
N ILE A 181 -16.70 -2.10 23.99
CA ILE A 181 -17.39 -2.40 25.27
C ILE A 181 -17.55 -3.92 25.47
N ASN A 182 -17.86 -4.68 24.42
CA ASN A 182 -18.01 -6.13 24.50
C ASN A 182 -16.70 -6.90 24.74
N LEU A 183 -15.55 -6.25 24.61
CA LEU A 183 -14.24 -6.83 24.98
C LEU A 183 -13.99 -6.85 26.50
N LEU A 184 -14.74 -6.06 27.27
CA LEU A 184 -14.61 -6.02 28.72
C LEU A 184 -15.17 -7.32 29.32
N ARG A 185 -14.30 -8.07 29.99
CA ARG A 185 -14.62 -9.38 30.61
C ARG A 185 -14.49 -9.29 32.15
N TYR A 186 -15.37 -8.55 32.76
CA TYR A 186 -15.54 -8.54 34.23
C TYR A 186 -17.00 -8.52 34.59
#